data_57df8d799fb77c10656b4510a8f917c4
#
_entry.id   57df8d799fb77c10656b4510a8f917c4
#
_cell.length_a   1.000
_cell.length_b   1.000
_cell.length_c   1.000
_cell.angle_alpha   90.00
_cell.angle_beta   90.00
_cell.angle_gamma   90.00
#
_symmetry.space_group_name_H-M   'P 1'
#
loop_
_entity.id
_entity.type
_entity.pdbx_description
1 polymer ?
#
loop_
_entity_poly.entity_id
_entity_poly.type
_entity_poly.pdbx_seq_one_letter_code
_entity_poly.pdbx_strand_id
1 'polypeptide(L)'
;VSEGDAASLTRLVLFDFDGTLTTVETFPLFIRFAASPWRVRLGGLLLAPLVLAYRAGWISGVVVRTAIVRVAFSGMARDHFEALARAFATARLPALMRADVLARLRAHRVAGDRVVVVSGNFERLLAPWCEAEGVELLASALECRDGRLTGRYDGPQCAGEEKARRVRAFAGAWPRERIEAHGDTAEDLPMLAMAAVATYRGAPWPKGDAVR
;
A
#
# COMPACT_ATOMS: atom_id res chain seq x y z
N VAL A 1 -41.43 14.19 -17.27
CA VAL A 1 -40.49 13.63 -16.35
C VAL A 1 -39.10 13.80 -16.97
N SER A 2 -38.31 14.70 -16.43
CA SER A 2 -37.05 15.17 -16.98
C SER A 2 -35.97 14.08 -16.91
N GLU A 3 -35.42 13.74 -18.06
CA GLU A 3 -34.15 13.01 -18.25
C GLU A 3 -32.95 13.91 -17.88
N GLY A 4 -32.83 14.29 -16.65
CA GLY A 4 -31.79 15.21 -16.23
C GLY A 4 -31.43 15.02 -14.77
N ASP A 5 -30.88 13.87 -14.41
CA ASP A 5 -29.99 13.76 -13.22
C ASP A 5 -29.36 12.35 -13.07
N ALA A 6 -28.80 11.83 -14.13
CA ALA A 6 -27.70 10.87 -13.97
C ALA A 6 -26.41 11.68 -13.78
N ALA A 7 -26.38 12.56 -12.77
CA ALA A 7 -25.14 13.08 -12.25
C ALA A 7 -24.29 11.84 -11.90
N SER A 8 -23.21 11.66 -12.65
CA SER A 8 -22.23 10.58 -12.48
C SER A 8 -21.92 10.44 -11.00
N LEU A 9 -22.51 9.43 -10.36
CA LEU A 9 -22.38 9.23 -8.91
C LEU A 9 -20.95 8.84 -8.66
N THR A 10 -20.11 9.81 -8.27
CA THR A 10 -18.71 9.63 -7.92
C THR A 10 -18.53 8.40 -7.02
N ARG A 11 -17.59 7.54 -7.35
CA ARG A 11 -17.22 6.36 -6.55
C ARG A 11 -15.99 6.64 -5.73
N LEU A 12 -15.84 5.92 -4.65
CA LEU A 12 -14.58 5.77 -3.92
C LEU A 12 -13.92 4.48 -4.38
N VAL A 13 -12.77 4.60 -5.05
CA VAL A 13 -12.05 3.45 -5.60
C VAL A 13 -10.74 3.27 -4.87
N LEU A 14 -10.56 2.11 -4.25
CA LEU A 14 -9.45 1.76 -3.40
C LEU A 14 -8.55 0.76 -4.11
N PHE A 15 -7.26 1.08 -4.23
CA PHE A 15 -6.26 0.18 -4.78
C PHE A 15 -5.21 -0.15 -3.71
N ASP A 16 -4.98 -1.42 -3.45
CA ASP A 16 -3.70 -1.81 -2.87
C ASP A 16 -2.57 -1.55 -3.89
N PHE A 17 -1.33 -1.45 -3.41
CA PHE A 17 -0.21 -1.09 -4.25
C PHE A 17 0.62 -2.30 -4.70
N ASP A 18 1.28 -2.98 -3.74
CA ASP A 18 2.22 -4.06 -4.02
C ASP A 18 1.48 -5.34 -4.43
N GLY A 19 1.79 -5.87 -5.63
CA GLY A 19 1.08 -7.04 -6.18
C GLY A 19 -0.26 -6.70 -6.87
N THR A 20 -0.87 -5.56 -6.54
CA THR A 20 -2.11 -5.06 -7.17
C THR A 20 -1.80 -4.08 -8.30
N LEU A 21 -1.29 -2.89 -8.00
CA LEU A 21 -0.84 -1.91 -8.99
C LEU A 21 0.51 -2.27 -9.58
N THR A 22 1.34 -3.00 -8.86
CA THR A 22 2.65 -3.47 -9.31
C THR A 22 2.65 -4.96 -9.60
N THR A 23 3.61 -5.39 -10.43
CA THR A 23 3.82 -6.82 -10.78
C THR A 23 4.57 -7.58 -9.71
N VAL A 24 5.19 -6.87 -8.75
CA VAL A 24 6.06 -7.42 -7.70
C VAL A 24 5.93 -6.61 -6.42
N GLU A 25 6.35 -7.21 -5.31
CA GLU A 25 6.49 -6.52 -4.02
C GLU A 25 7.60 -5.46 -4.09
N THR A 26 7.28 -4.19 -3.93
CA THR A 26 8.26 -3.10 -4.02
C THR A 26 9.00 -2.87 -2.71
N PHE A 27 8.43 -3.29 -1.56
CA PHE A 27 9.08 -3.17 -0.25
C PHE A 27 10.48 -3.81 -0.21
N PRO A 28 10.69 -5.10 -0.55
CA PRO A 28 12.02 -5.69 -0.53
C PRO A 28 12.98 -5.07 -1.56
N LEU A 29 12.46 -4.60 -2.69
CA LEU A 29 13.26 -3.91 -3.70
C LEU A 29 13.77 -2.56 -3.17
N PHE A 30 12.90 -1.81 -2.51
CA PHE A 30 13.28 -0.54 -1.92
C PHE A 30 14.26 -0.72 -0.75
N ILE A 31 14.08 -1.72 0.11
CA ILE A 31 15.06 -2.03 1.16
C ILE A 31 16.45 -2.25 0.57
N ARG A 32 16.58 -3.05 -0.50
CA ARG A 32 17.87 -3.30 -1.17
C ARG A 32 18.45 -2.07 -1.84
N PHE A 33 17.59 -1.17 -2.31
CA PHE A 33 18.00 0.08 -2.97
C PHE A 33 18.48 1.13 -1.94
N ALA A 34 17.77 1.26 -0.82
CA ALA A 34 17.95 2.37 0.12
C ALA A 34 18.84 2.02 1.33
N ALA A 35 18.84 0.78 1.78
CA ALA A 35 19.69 0.40 2.91
C ALA A 35 21.13 0.16 2.47
N SER A 36 22.09 0.49 3.37
CA SER A 36 23.50 0.24 3.10
C SER A 36 23.80 -1.26 2.91
N PRO A 37 24.71 -1.64 2.01
CA PRO A 37 24.97 -3.05 1.68
C PRO A 37 25.31 -3.92 2.89
N TRP A 38 26.03 -3.38 3.88
CA TRP A 38 26.37 -4.11 5.10
C TRP A 38 25.12 -4.40 5.96
N ARG A 39 24.17 -3.45 6.03
CA ARG A 39 22.90 -3.64 6.76
C ARG A 39 22.02 -4.68 6.06
N VAL A 40 22.01 -4.69 4.73
CA VAL A 40 21.28 -5.71 3.96
C VAL A 40 21.85 -7.10 4.22
N ARG A 41 23.19 -7.25 4.18
CA ARG A 41 23.86 -8.52 4.47
C ARG A 41 23.64 -8.99 5.91
N LEU A 42 23.91 -8.12 6.88
CA LEU A 42 23.73 -8.42 8.30
C LEU A 42 22.24 -8.72 8.61
N GLY A 43 21.33 -7.88 8.10
CA GLY A 43 19.89 -8.10 8.24
C GLY A 43 19.45 -9.41 7.62
N GLY A 44 19.94 -9.73 6.42
CA GLY A 44 19.65 -11.01 5.77
C GLY A 44 20.04 -12.22 6.63
N LEU A 45 21.20 -12.16 7.30
CA LEU A 45 21.65 -13.24 8.20
C LEU A 45 20.83 -13.27 9.50
N LEU A 46 20.67 -12.14 10.17
CA LEU A 46 20.00 -12.06 11.47
C LEU A 46 18.49 -12.32 11.38
N LEU A 47 17.85 -11.89 10.30
CA LEU A 47 16.41 -12.01 10.12
C LEU A 47 15.99 -13.24 9.32
N ALA A 48 16.94 -14.07 8.84
CA ALA A 48 16.63 -15.28 8.10
C ALA A 48 15.63 -16.21 8.83
N PRO A 49 15.80 -16.51 10.15
CA PRO A 49 14.83 -17.34 10.87
C PRO A 49 13.43 -16.72 10.90
N LEU A 50 13.35 -15.38 11.04
CA LEU A 50 12.09 -14.65 11.05
C LEU A 50 11.40 -14.70 9.68
N VAL A 51 12.16 -14.55 8.60
CA VAL A 51 11.65 -14.66 7.23
C VAL A 51 11.17 -16.09 6.92
N LEU A 52 11.89 -17.11 7.42
CA LEU A 52 11.44 -18.50 7.28
C LEU A 52 10.14 -18.76 8.05
N ALA A 53 10.02 -18.28 9.29
CA ALA A 53 8.79 -18.38 10.08
C ALA A 53 7.60 -17.69 9.39
N TYR A 54 7.84 -16.54 8.76
CA TYR A 54 6.83 -15.86 7.95
C TYR A 54 6.40 -16.70 6.74
N ARG A 55 7.36 -17.25 5.99
CA ARG A 55 7.06 -18.13 4.85
C ARG A 55 6.33 -19.39 5.24
N ALA A 56 6.57 -19.89 6.45
CA ALA A 56 5.84 -21.01 7.04
C ALA A 56 4.45 -20.63 7.56
N GLY A 57 4.06 -19.33 7.50
CA GLY A 57 2.77 -18.86 7.99
C GLY A 57 2.67 -18.73 9.52
N TRP A 58 3.78 -18.85 10.25
CA TRP A 58 3.79 -18.81 11.73
C TRP A 58 3.71 -17.39 12.30
N ILE A 59 4.15 -16.40 11.53
CA ILE A 59 4.13 -15.00 11.94
C ILE A 59 3.60 -14.12 10.81
N SER A 60 3.08 -12.94 11.17
CA SER A 60 2.54 -11.99 10.19
C SER A 60 3.64 -11.20 9.46
N GLY A 61 3.31 -10.72 8.26
CA GLY A 61 4.18 -9.82 7.49
C GLY A 61 4.51 -8.51 8.25
N VAL A 62 3.58 -8.04 9.10
CA VAL A 62 3.78 -6.86 9.96
C VAL A 62 5.02 -7.02 10.86
N VAL A 63 5.19 -8.20 11.50
CA VAL A 63 6.34 -8.49 12.38
C VAL A 63 7.65 -8.46 11.59
N VAL A 64 7.67 -9.12 10.44
CA VAL A 64 8.86 -9.18 9.59
C VAL A 64 9.24 -7.80 9.07
N ARG A 65 8.28 -7.04 8.55
CA ARG A 65 8.52 -5.67 8.07
C ARG A 65 9.05 -4.76 9.18
N THR A 66 8.52 -4.88 10.41
CA THR A 66 9.02 -4.12 11.58
C THR A 66 10.49 -4.42 11.85
N ALA A 67 10.88 -5.69 11.87
CA ALA A 67 12.27 -6.09 12.09
C ALA A 67 13.22 -5.61 10.98
N ILE A 68 12.78 -5.73 9.71
CA ILE A 68 13.55 -5.26 8.56
C ILE A 68 13.77 -3.74 8.63
N VAL A 69 12.72 -2.96 8.88
CA VAL A 69 12.79 -1.50 8.98
C VAL A 69 13.76 -1.07 10.07
N ARG A 70 13.74 -1.75 11.22
CA ARG A 70 14.65 -1.47 12.32
C ARG A 70 16.13 -1.64 11.92
N VAL A 71 16.45 -2.72 11.23
CA VAL A 71 17.83 -2.99 10.77
C VAL A 71 18.21 -2.06 9.62
N ALA A 72 17.32 -1.86 8.66
CA ALA A 72 17.62 -1.11 7.44
C ALA A 72 17.80 0.38 7.70
N PHE A 73 16.92 1.01 8.48
CA PHE A 73 16.75 2.45 8.49
C PHE A 73 17.01 3.15 9.83
N SER A 74 17.22 2.41 10.94
CA SER A 74 17.53 3.04 12.23
C SER A 74 18.73 3.98 12.13
N GLY A 75 18.56 5.23 12.58
CA GLY A 75 19.58 6.29 12.55
C GLY A 75 19.81 6.95 11.17
N MET A 76 19.11 6.53 10.11
CA MET A 76 19.20 7.17 8.80
C MET A 76 18.62 8.59 8.88
N ALA A 77 19.27 9.57 8.27
CA ALA A 77 18.73 10.93 8.15
C ALA A 77 17.44 10.89 7.33
N ARG A 78 16.40 11.59 7.79
CA ARG A 78 15.09 11.66 7.12
C ARG A 78 15.22 12.14 5.68
N ASP A 79 15.95 13.22 5.48
CA ASP A 79 16.09 13.83 4.14
C ASP A 79 16.81 12.90 3.16
N HIS A 80 17.76 12.10 3.67
CA HIS A 80 18.43 11.07 2.87
C HIS A 80 17.47 9.95 2.47
N PHE A 81 16.63 9.48 3.41
CA PHE A 81 15.59 8.49 3.12
C PHE A 81 14.59 9.02 2.08
N GLU A 82 14.13 10.26 2.22
CA GLU A 82 13.18 10.87 1.28
C GLU A 82 13.79 11.05 -0.11
N ALA A 83 15.09 11.42 -0.20
CA ALA A 83 15.79 11.48 -1.48
C ALA A 83 15.87 10.12 -2.16
N LEU A 84 16.20 9.05 -1.41
CA LEU A 84 16.22 7.68 -1.93
C LEU A 84 14.82 7.19 -2.34
N ALA A 85 13.79 7.51 -1.54
CA ALA A 85 12.41 7.17 -1.82
C ALA A 85 11.94 7.82 -3.15
N ARG A 86 12.21 9.11 -3.32
CA ARG A 86 11.91 9.85 -4.55
C ARG A 86 12.68 9.28 -5.76
N ALA A 87 13.96 9.00 -5.60
CA ALA A 87 14.79 8.42 -6.67
C ALA A 87 14.25 7.05 -7.09
N PHE A 88 13.86 6.19 -6.14
CA PHE A 88 13.25 4.89 -6.43
C PHE A 88 11.89 5.04 -7.11
N ALA A 89 11.03 5.93 -6.59
CA ALA A 89 9.70 6.18 -7.15
C ALA A 89 9.79 6.64 -8.61
N THR A 90 10.73 7.52 -8.93
CA THR A 90 10.90 8.06 -10.29
C THR A 90 11.57 7.06 -11.23
N ALA A 91 12.63 6.38 -10.79
CA ALA A 91 13.45 5.56 -11.66
C ALA A 91 13.01 4.10 -11.76
N ARG A 92 12.31 3.56 -10.76
CA ARG A 92 12.02 2.13 -10.67
C ARG A 92 10.53 1.80 -10.74
N LEU A 93 9.65 2.56 -10.04
CA LEU A 93 8.23 2.23 -10.01
C LEU A 93 7.57 2.16 -11.38
N PRO A 94 7.84 3.06 -12.35
CA PRO A 94 7.17 3.01 -13.67
C PRO A 94 7.31 1.68 -14.39
N ALA A 95 8.48 1.04 -14.26
CA ALA A 95 8.75 -0.26 -14.91
C ALA A 95 8.11 -1.45 -14.18
N LEU A 96 7.62 -1.24 -12.96
CA LEU A 96 7.01 -2.29 -12.14
C LEU A 96 5.48 -2.26 -12.18
N MET A 97 4.88 -1.24 -12.79
CA MET A 97 3.43 -1.06 -12.82
C MET A 97 2.74 -2.08 -13.74
N ARG A 98 1.58 -2.56 -13.32
CA ARG A 98 0.66 -3.33 -14.17
C ARG A 98 -0.08 -2.38 -15.10
N ALA A 99 0.17 -2.48 -16.39
CA ALA A 99 -0.39 -1.56 -17.38
C ALA A 99 -1.93 -1.57 -17.40
N ASP A 100 -2.54 -2.73 -17.27
CA ASP A 100 -4.00 -2.93 -17.25
C ASP A 100 -4.66 -2.30 -16.01
N VAL A 101 -4.07 -2.51 -14.83
CA VAL A 101 -4.59 -1.96 -13.56
C VAL A 101 -4.36 -0.44 -13.50
N LEU A 102 -3.21 0.02 -13.97
CA LEU A 102 -2.92 1.45 -14.08
C LEU A 102 -3.88 2.16 -15.04
N ALA A 103 -4.19 1.53 -16.17
CA ALA A 103 -5.20 2.07 -17.11
C ALA A 103 -6.59 2.18 -16.45
N ARG A 104 -6.98 1.18 -15.65
CA ARG A 104 -8.23 1.21 -14.88
C ARG A 104 -8.24 2.34 -13.85
N LEU A 105 -7.16 2.49 -13.08
CA LEU A 105 -7.01 3.59 -12.12
C LEU A 105 -7.20 4.95 -12.80
N ARG A 106 -6.53 5.16 -13.95
CA ARG A 106 -6.62 6.39 -14.71
C ARG A 106 -8.02 6.62 -15.29
N ALA A 107 -8.72 5.56 -15.73
CA ALA A 107 -10.10 5.65 -16.20
C ALA A 107 -11.04 6.13 -15.09
N HIS A 108 -10.92 5.60 -13.87
CA HIS A 108 -11.69 6.08 -12.70
C HIS A 108 -11.41 7.56 -12.42
N ARG A 109 -10.16 7.97 -12.48
CA ARG A 109 -9.79 9.38 -12.31
C ARG A 109 -10.42 10.30 -13.35
N VAL A 110 -10.38 9.90 -14.63
CA VAL A 110 -11.01 10.65 -15.73
C VAL A 110 -12.53 10.70 -15.57
N ALA A 111 -13.15 9.66 -15.04
CA ALA A 111 -14.57 9.61 -14.72
C ALA A 111 -14.98 10.49 -13.52
N GLY A 112 -14.01 11.11 -12.84
CA GLY A 112 -14.25 11.94 -11.66
C GLY A 112 -14.40 11.15 -10.35
N ASP A 113 -14.08 9.87 -10.35
CA ASP A 113 -14.08 9.04 -9.14
C ASP A 113 -12.95 9.47 -8.20
N ARG A 114 -13.19 9.32 -6.89
CA ARG A 114 -12.17 9.52 -5.87
C ARG A 114 -11.31 8.28 -5.75
N VAL A 115 -10.07 8.35 -6.20
CA VAL A 115 -9.14 7.22 -6.22
C VAL A 115 -8.13 7.32 -5.10
N VAL A 116 -7.99 6.25 -4.33
CA VAL A 116 -7.10 6.18 -3.16
C VAL A 116 -6.23 4.93 -3.24
N VAL A 117 -4.94 5.10 -3.11
CA VAL A 117 -3.99 4.01 -2.90
C VAL A 117 -3.90 3.71 -1.39
N VAL A 118 -4.07 2.44 -1.02
CA VAL A 118 -4.08 2.00 0.39
C VAL A 118 -3.03 0.91 0.56
N SER A 119 -1.88 1.22 1.16
CA SER A 119 -0.71 0.34 1.14
C SER A 119 -0.03 0.18 2.49
N GLY A 120 0.45 -1.04 2.76
CA GLY A 120 1.35 -1.33 3.89
C GLY A 120 2.77 -0.75 3.72
N ASN A 121 3.11 -0.30 2.52
CA ASN A 121 4.41 0.28 2.19
C ASN A 121 4.57 1.72 2.73
N PHE A 122 5.73 2.32 2.54
CA PHE A 122 6.06 3.62 3.11
C PHE A 122 5.37 4.78 2.37
N GLU A 123 4.72 5.64 3.14
CA GLU A 123 4.10 6.86 2.64
C GLU A 123 5.08 7.68 1.79
N ARG A 124 6.29 7.95 2.33
CA ARG A 124 7.32 8.74 1.64
C ARG A 124 7.84 8.12 0.35
N LEU A 125 7.69 6.80 0.19
CA LEU A 125 8.04 6.11 -1.04
C LEU A 125 6.96 6.27 -2.11
N LEU A 126 5.69 6.15 -1.72
CA LEU A 126 4.57 6.12 -2.66
C LEU A 126 4.02 7.51 -2.97
N ALA A 127 4.15 8.48 -2.06
CA ALA A 127 3.62 9.82 -2.22
C ALA A 127 4.04 10.49 -3.55
N PRO A 128 5.32 10.48 -3.97
CA PRO A 128 5.71 11.12 -5.22
C PRO A 128 5.03 10.52 -6.46
N TRP A 129 4.77 9.21 -6.45
CA TRP A 129 4.07 8.54 -7.53
C TRP A 129 2.56 8.84 -7.47
N CYS A 130 1.95 8.80 -6.30
CA CYS A 130 0.54 9.13 -6.11
C CYS A 130 0.23 10.59 -6.51
N GLU A 131 1.12 11.51 -6.14
CA GLU A 131 1.03 12.92 -6.54
C GLU A 131 1.10 13.07 -8.07
N ALA A 132 2.01 12.37 -8.74
CA ALA A 132 2.12 12.40 -10.20
C ALA A 132 0.90 11.80 -10.91
N GLU A 133 0.30 10.75 -10.34
CA GLU A 133 -0.95 10.17 -10.86
C GLU A 133 -2.20 10.96 -10.41
N GLY A 134 -2.08 11.92 -9.50
CA GLY A 134 -3.20 12.72 -8.97
C GLY A 134 -4.20 11.87 -8.18
N VAL A 135 -3.69 10.95 -7.35
CA VAL A 135 -4.49 10.06 -6.50
C VAL A 135 -4.10 10.24 -5.02
N GLU A 136 -5.01 9.94 -4.13
CA GLU A 136 -4.78 10.04 -2.69
C GLU A 136 -4.06 8.80 -2.14
N LEU A 137 -3.44 8.93 -0.97
CA LEU A 137 -2.61 7.87 -0.38
C LEU A 137 -2.94 7.66 1.09
N LEU A 138 -3.17 6.41 1.46
CA LEU A 138 -3.18 5.91 2.84
C LEU A 138 -2.09 4.85 2.97
N ALA A 139 -1.00 5.16 3.66
CA ALA A 139 0.14 4.26 3.75
C ALA A 139 0.80 4.28 5.13
N SER A 140 1.79 3.41 5.34
CA SER A 140 2.51 3.34 6.61
C SER A 140 3.56 4.44 6.71
N ALA A 141 3.59 5.16 7.82
CA ALA A 141 4.61 6.17 8.10
C ALA A 141 5.76 5.59 8.93
N LEU A 142 6.96 6.18 8.81
CA LEU A 142 8.10 5.86 9.65
C LEU A 142 8.32 6.95 10.69
N GLU A 143 8.57 6.52 11.95
CA GLU A 143 8.85 7.43 13.05
C GLU A 143 10.19 8.14 12.85
N CYS A 144 10.17 9.46 13.01
CA CYS A 144 11.33 10.32 12.92
C CYS A 144 11.48 11.13 14.21
N ARG A 145 12.69 11.18 14.77
CA ARG A 145 13.08 12.02 15.90
C ARG A 145 14.38 12.73 15.58
N ASP A 146 14.45 13.99 15.87
CA ASP A 146 15.63 14.85 15.65
C ASP A 146 16.21 14.71 14.22
N GLY A 147 15.32 14.68 13.22
CA GLY A 147 15.69 14.55 11.80
C GLY A 147 16.22 13.17 11.39
N ARG A 148 16.09 12.14 12.24
CA ARG A 148 16.53 10.77 11.96
C ARG A 148 15.41 9.76 12.15
N LEU A 149 15.39 8.75 11.30
CA LEU A 149 14.49 7.61 11.44
C LEU A 149 14.88 6.78 12.66
N THR A 150 13.90 6.45 13.49
CA THR A 150 14.12 5.61 14.68
C THR A 150 14.24 4.11 14.34
N GLY A 151 13.87 3.73 13.11
CA GLY A 151 13.73 2.35 12.70
C GLY A 151 12.40 1.71 13.16
N ARG A 152 11.41 2.54 13.49
CA ARG A 152 10.05 2.12 13.86
C ARG A 152 9.04 2.72 12.90
N TYR A 153 7.87 2.13 12.85
CA TYR A 153 6.70 2.75 12.24
C TYR A 153 6.13 3.82 13.18
N ASP A 154 5.59 4.87 12.60
CA ASP A 154 4.79 5.88 13.29
C ASP A 154 3.33 5.38 13.34
N GLY A 155 3.00 4.75 14.44
CA GLY A 155 1.74 4.04 14.62
C GLY A 155 1.69 2.66 13.93
N PRO A 156 0.48 2.07 13.86
CA PRO A 156 0.27 0.77 13.23
C PRO A 156 0.55 0.79 11.72
N GLN A 157 1.08 -0.31 11.16
CA GLN A 157 1.23 -0.45 9.71
C GLN A 157 -0.15 -0.50 9.03
N CYS A 158 -0.28 0.09 7.86
CA CYS A 158 -1.50 0.09 7.04
C CYS A 158 -1.73 -1.28 6.39
N ALA A 159 -2.10 -2.28 7.20
CA ALA A 159 -2.28 -3.67 6.79
C ALA A 159 -3.43 -4.32 7.57
N GLY A 160 -4.13 -5.27 6.97
CA GLY A 160 -5.23 -5.99 7.61
C GLY A 160 -6.35 -5.05 8.10
N GLU A 161 -6.78 -5.22 9.35
CA GLU A 161 -7.84 -4.40 9.96
C GLU A 161 -7.47 -2.91 10.05
N GLU A 162 -6.19 -2.59 10.23
CA GLU A 162 -5.74 -1.20 10.23
C GLU A 162 -5.93 -0.53 8.86
N LYS A 163 -5.73 -1.28 7.76
CA LYS A 163 -6.04 -0.81 6.40
C LYS A 163 -7.52 -0.43 6.29
N ALA A 164 -8.42 -1.32 6.71
CA ALA A 164 -9.86 -1.05 6.72
C ALA A 164 -10.25 0.09 7.68
N ARG A 165 -9.61 0.19 8.85
CA ARG A 165 -9.85 1.27 9.80
C ARG A 165 -9.51 2.64 9.21
N ARG A 166 -8.36 2.75 8.53
CA ARG A 166 -7.93 3.99 7.85
C ARG A 166 -8.88 4.36 6.72
N VAL A 167 -9.31 3.38 5.93
CA VAL A 167 -10.31 3.59 4.88
C VAL A 167 -11.63 4.08 5.47
N ARG A 168 -12.13 3.48 6.55
CA ARG A 168 -13.35 3.96 7.24
C ARG A 168 -13.23 5.40 7.71
N ALA A 169 -12.11 5.73 8.34
CA ALA A 169 -11.86 7.10 8.81
C ALA A 169 -11.77 8.12 7.66
N PHE A 170 -11.19 7.71 6.55
CA PHE A 170 -11.05 8.52 5.34
C PHE A 170 -12.35 8.63 4.54
N ALA A 171 -13.06 7.52 4.36
CA ALA A 171 -14.28 7.45 3.57
C ALA A 171 -15.46 8.17 4.25
N GLY A 172 -15.49 8.25 5.59
CA GLY A 172 -16.60 8.87 6.31
C GLY A 172 -17.94 8.22 5.97
N ALA A 173 -18.85 9.01 5.40
CA ALA A 173 -20.23 8.57 5.07
C ALA A 173 -20.40 7.96 3.68
N TRP A 174 -19.32 7.54 3.00
CA TRP A 174 -19.47 6.88 1.69
C TRP A 174 -20.29 5.60 1.83
N PRO A 175 -21.41 5.47 1.07
CA PRO A 175 -22.21 4.25 1.10
C PRO A 175 -21.44 3.11 0.41
N ARG A 176 -21.59 1.91 0.93
CA ARG A 176 -20.91 0.70 0.42
C ARG A 176 -21.10 0.51 -1.08
N GLU A 177 -22.28 0.84 -1.60
CA GLU A 177 -22.67 0.69 -3.01
C GLU A 177 -21.81 1.52 -3.95
N ARG A 178 -21.14 2.52 -3.41
CA ARG A 178 -20.23 3.42 -4.14
C ARG A 178 -18.75 3.17 -3.86
N ILE A 179 -18.43 2.12 -3.12
CA ILE A 179 -17.03 1.73 -2.86
C ILE A 179 -16.67 0.58 -3.80
N GLU A 180 -15.56 0.75 -4.50
CA GLU A 180 -14.88 -0.28 -5.26
C GLU A 180 -13.50 -0.52 -4.67
N ALA A 181 -13.01 -1.77 -4.58
CA ALA A 181 -11.72 -2.07 -3.96
C ALA A 181 -10.98 -3.20 -4.67
N HIS A 182 -9.65 -3.05 -4.78
CA HIS A 182 -8.75 -3.98 -5.44
C HIS A 182 -7.58 -4.33 -4.52
N GLY A 183 -7.29 -5.63 -4.37
CA GLY A 183 -6.21 -6.14 -3.54
C GLY A 183 -5.80 -7.55 -3.95
N ASP A 184 -4.69 -8.05 -3.41
CA ASP A 184 -4.13 -9.37 -3.79
C ASP A 184 -3.68 -10.21 -2.61
N THR A 185 -3.57 -9.65 -1.40
CA THR A 185 -3.13 -10.38 -0.21
C THR A 185 -4.24 -10.54 0.83
N ALA A 186 -4.03 -11.44 1.79
CA ALA A 186 -4.94 -11.59 2.93
C ALA A 186 -5.05 -10.30 3.78
N GLU A 187 -4.02 -9.45 3.74
CA GLU A 187 -4.03 -8.15 4.43
C GLU A 187 -5.04 -7.16 3.83
N ASP A 188 -5.56 -7.41 2.60
CA ASP A 188 -6.53 -6.56 1.92
C ASP A 188 -7.97 -6.97 2.18
N LEU A 189 -8.21 -8.21 2.63
CA LEU A 189 -9.56 -8.75 2.78
C LEU A 189 -10.49 -7.86 3.62
N PRO A 190 -10.06 -7.27 4.75
CA PRO A 190 -10.90 -6.35 5.51
C PRO A 190 -11.30 -5.09 4.72
N MET A 191 -10.40 -4.57 3.86
CA MET A 191 -10.70 -3.46 2.97
C MET A 191 -11.67 -3.87 1.85
N LEU A 192 -11.42 -5.02 1.20
CA LEU A 192 -12.29 -5.55 0.14
C LEU A 192 -13.72 -5.79 0.63
N ALA A 193 -13.88 -6.25 1.87
CA ALA A 193 -15.18 -6.49 2.49
C ALA A 193 -16.05 -5.23 2.65
N MET A 194 -15.44 -4.04 2.63
CA MET A 194 -16.14 -2.75 2.71
C MET A 194 -16.80 -2.36 1.38
N ALA A 195 -16.34 -2.88 0.25
CA ALA A 195 -16.75 -2.49 -1.07
C ALA A 195 -17.99 -3.27 -1.56
N ALA A 196 -18.76 -2.66 -2.46
CA ALA A 196 -19.81 -3.36 -3.20
C ALA A 196 -19.24 -4.11 -4.40
N VAL A 197 -18.21 -3.55 -5.01
CA VAL A 197 -17.44 -4.19 -6.09
C VAL A 197 -16.03 -4.38 -5.58
N ALA A 198 -15.55 -5.62 -5.61
CA ALA A 198 -14.18 -5.90 -5.18
C ALA A 198 -13.51 -6.93 -6.09
N THR A 199 -12.19 -6.80 -6.25
CA THR A 199 -11.35 -7.81 -6.90
C THR A 199 -10.23 -8.27 -5.97
N TYR A 200 -10.00 -9.56 -5.96
CA TYR A 200 -8.90 -10.20 -5.25
C TYR A 200 -8.04 -10.98 -6.24
N ARG A 201 -6.76 -10.63 -6.33
CA ARG A 201 -5.82 -11.23 -7.30
C ARG A 201 -6.32 -11.14 -8.75
N GLY A 202 -6.94 -10.01 -9.10
CA GLY A 202 -7.46 -9.77 -10.45
C GLY A 202 -8.81 -10.45 -10.77
N ALA A 203 -9.33 -11.31 -9.89
CA ALA A 203 -10.63 -11.95 -10.06
C ALA A 203 -11.71 -11.26 -9.19
N PRO A 204 -12.99 -11.28 -9.60
CA PRO A 204 -14.08 -10.77 -8.77
C PRO A 204 -14.06 -11.42 -7.38
N TRP A 205 -14.12 -10.60 -6.34
CA TRP A 205 -14.23 -11.08 -4.96
C TRP A 205 -15.69 -11.41 -4.66
N PRO A 206 -16.01 -12.64 -4.23
CA PRO A 206 -17.38 -13.06 -4.01
C PRO A 206 -18.04 -12.25 -2.90
N LYS A 207 -19.24 -11.74 -3.16
CA LYS A 207 -20.11 -11.17 -2.14
C LYS A 207 -20.67 -12.29 -1.28
N GLY A 208 -20.42 -12.25 0.01
CA GLY A 208 -21.15 -13.03 1.01
C GLY A 208 -20.77 -14.51 1.09
N ASP A 209 -20.63 -15.02 2.31
CA ASP A 209 -20.60 -16.43 2.74
C ASP A 209 -19.29 -17.22 2.67
N ALA A 210 -18.14 -16.65 2.34
CA ALA A 210 -16.87 -17.38 2.33
C ALA A 210 -15.88 -16.90 3.42
N VAL A 211 -16.38 -16.53 4.61
CA VAL A 211 -15.55 -16.46 5.83
C VAL A 211 -16.29 -17.26 6.90
N ARG A 212 -16.14 -18.57 6.85
CA ARG A 212 -16.33 -19.47 7.99
C ARG A 212 -14.97 -20.01 8.39
#